data_0ebf1ee2bcb55ad036f434ff32f1c446
#
_entry.id   0ebf1ee2bcb55ad036f434ff32f1c446
#
_cell.length_a   1.000
_cell.length_b   1.000
_cell.length_c   1.000
_cell.angle_alpha   90.00
_cell.angle_beta   90.00
_cell.angle_gamma   90.00
#
_symmetry.space_group_name_H-M   'P 1'
#
loop_
_entity.id
_entity.type
_entity.pdbx_description
1 polymer ?
#
loop_
_entity_poly.entity_id
_entity_poly.type
_entity_poly.pdbx_seq_one_letter_code
_entity_poly.pdbx_strand_id
1 'polypeptide(L)'
;MSSADAVQALAEEALAKFGGVHIACNNAGVFTGGLLWEESLADYQWLVDVNVWGVVNGIRSFVPIMQSQDCDCHIINTASMAAVTAMPYSGIYHMTKHAVLALSESLYHELAFHAPRVKVSVLCPEAINTGIAASERNRPAHYSAAGDILDSDARTLVMDSLAASVAGGIGPEVMAQRVLDAIKEDRFYILSDEAWRRSADIRLDDIREGRNPTFAPPIDA
;
A
#
# COMPACT_ATOMS: atom_id res chain seq x y z
N MET A 1 -13.25 -1.64 2.01
CA MET A 1 -12.34 -2.48 1.19
C MET A 1 -12.08 -3.86 1.82
N SER A 2 -12.16 -3.99 3.13
CA SER A 2 -12.01 -5.27 3.86
C SER A 2 -13.13 -6.31 3.61
N SER A 3 -14.28 -5.90 3.08
CA SER A 3 -15.38 -6.80 2.69
C SER A 3 -15.26 -7.18 1.22
N ALA A 4 -15.08 -8.47 0.92
CA ALA A 4 -15.04 -8.99 -0.45
C ALA A 4 -16.33 -8.70 -1.22
N ASP A 5 -17.50 -8.93 -0.57
CA ASP A 5 -18.80 -8.70 -1.20
C ASP A 5 -19.03 -7.23 -1.54
N ALA A 6 -18.58 -6.30 -0.68
CA ALA A 6 -18.71 -4.88 -0.95
C ALA A 6 -17.83 -4.41 -2.11
N VAL A 7 -16.63 -4.98 -2.26
CA VAL A 7 -15.74 -4.67 -3.40
C VAL A 7 -16.27 -5.29 -4.68
N GLN A 8 -16.83 -6.49 -4.62
CA GLN A 8 -17.48 -7.14 -5.76
C GLN A 8 -18.68 -6.31 -6.23
N ALA A 9 -19.55 -5.89 -5.32
CA ALA A 9 -20.69 -5.03 -5.64
C ALA A 9 -20.26 -3.70 -6.27
N LEU A 10 -19.17 -3.08 -5.78
CA LEU A 10 -18.60 -1.87 -6.38
C LEU A 10 -18.14 -2.12 -7.83
N ALA A 11 -17.49 -3.25 -8.08
CA ALA A 11 -17.02 -3.58 -9.43
C ALA A 11 -18.19 -3.82 -10.40
N GLU A 12 -19.22 -4.51 -9.95
CA GLU A 12 -20.46 -4.74 -10.72
C GLU A 12 -21.22 -3.44 -11.00
N GLU A 13 -21.34 -2.56 -10.01
CA GLU A 13 -21.98 -1.26 -10.19
C GLU A 13 -21.20 -0.40 -11.19
N ALA A 14 -19.87 -0.37 -11.11
CA ALA A 14 -19.02 0.36 -12.06
C ALA A 14 -19.21 -0.17 -13.48
N LEU A 15 -19.22 -1.50 -13.66
CA LEU A 15 -19.46 -2.13 -14.95
C LEU A 15 -20.85 -1.79 -15.49
N ALA A 16 -21.89 -1.90 -14.66
CA ALA A 16 -23.27 -1.61 -15.05
C ALA A 16 -23.48 -0.13 -15.44
N LYS A 17 -22.81 0.79 -14.73
CA LYS A 17 -22.98 2.23 -14.94
C LYS A 17 -22.16 2.78 -16.11
N PHE A 18 -20.94 2.28 -16.31
CA PHE A 18 -19.99 2.82 -17.28
C PHE A 18 -19.73 1.89 -18.48
N GLY A 19 -20.25 0.66 -18.47
CA GLY A 19 -20.06 -0.31 -19.54
C GLY A 19 -18.69 -0.97 -19.56
N GLY A 20 -17.77 -0.57 -18.66
CA GLY A 20 -16.43 -1.15 -18.56
C GLY A 20 -15.62 -0.53 -17.42
N VAL A 21 -14.54 -1.24 -17.02
CA VAL A 21 -13.57 -0.78 -16.03
C VAL A 21 -12.18 -0.87 -16.65
N HIS A 22 -11.57 0.26 -16.96
CA HIS A 22 -10.28 0.31 -17.65
C HIS A 22 -9.11 0.61 -16.71
N ILE A 23 -9.35 1.33 -15.62
CA ILE A 23 -8.37 1.65 -14.58
C ILE A 23 -8.99 1.36 -13.22
N ALA A 24 -8.30 0.58 -12.39
CA ALA A 24 -8.68 0.33 -11.01
C ALA A 24 -7.52 0.66 -10.08
N CYS A 25 -7.76 1.52 -9.07
CA CYS A 25 -6.77 1.91 -8.08
C CYS A 25 -7.12 1.29 -6.72
N ASN A 26 -6.39 0.27 -6.30
CA ASN A 26 -6.44 -0.29 -4.96
C ASN A 26 -5.61 0.62 -4.03
N ASN A 27 -6.21 1.74 -3.62
CA ASN A 27 -5.50 2.83 -2.93
C ASN A 27 -5.83 2.93 -1.44
N ALA A 28 -6.94 2.36 -0.98
CA ALA A 28 -7.32 2.45 0.43
C ALA A 28 -6.24 1.86 1.33
N GLY A 29 -5.85 2.63 2.36
CA GLY A 29 -4.83 2.20 3.30
C GLY A 29 -4.94 2.97 4.62
N VAL A 30 -4.50 2.33 5.69
CA VAL A 30 -4.48 2.85 7.05
C VAL A 30 -3.12 2.59 7.68
N PHE A 31 -2.81 3.35 8.72
CA PHE A 31 -1.58 3.25 9.47
C PHE A 31 -1.89 3.21 10.97
N THR A 32 -1.18 2.39 11.69
CA THR A 32 -0.89 2.48 13.12
C THR A 32 0.52 1.99 13.36
N GLY A 33 1.08 2.28 14.52
CA GLY A 33 2.41 1.81 14.87
C GLY A 33 2.72 1.96 16.35
N GLY A 34 3.77 1.26 16.76
CA GLY A 34 4.26 1.11 18.11
C GLY A 34 5.29 -0.02 18.16
N LEU A 35 5.63 -0.51 19.34
CA LEU A 35 6.47 -1.69 19.48
C LEU A 35 5.66 -2.95 19.10
N LEU A 36 6.22 -3.81 18.25
CA LEU A 36 5.52 -4.98 17.69
C LEU A 36 4.87 -5.88 18.75
N TRP A 37 5.46 -6.00 19.92
CA TRP A 37 4.94 -6.83 21.02
C TRP A 37 3.95 -6.10 21.94
N GLU A 38 3.72 -4.78 21.74
CA GLU A 38 2.73 -3.97 22.46
C GLU A 38 1.48 -3.70 21.60
N GLU A 39 1.59 -3.83 20.28
CA GLU A 39 0.46 -3.66 19.38
C GLU A 39 -0.60 -4.75 19.60
N SER A 40 -1.86 -4.38 19.64
CA SER A 40 -2.96 -5.31 19.84
C SER A 40 -3.20 -6.20 18.62
N LEU A 41 -3.77 -7.39 18.82
CA LEU A 41 -4.23 -8.23 17.71
C LEU A 41 -5.26 -7.51 16.82
N ALA A 42 -6.05 -6.61 17.39
CA ALA A 42 -6.99 -5.79 16.63
C ALA A 42 -6.28 -4.79 15.71
N ASP A 43 -5.13 -4.22 16.10
CA ASP A 43 -4.29 -3.38 15.23
C ASP A 43 -3.75 -4.19 14.05
N TYR A 44 -3.20 -5.39 14.31
CA TYR A 44 -2.75 -6.30 13.26
C TYR A 44 -3.87 -6.63 12.29
N GLN A 45 -5.04 -7.04 12.80
CA GLN A 45 -6.17 -7.43 11.98
C GLN A 45 -6.68 -6.26 11.13
N TRP A 46 -6.86 -5.08 11.72
CA TRP A 46 -7.32 -3.90 11.01
C TRP A 46 -6.41 -3.52 9.84
N LEU A 47 -5.09 -3.48 10.08
CA LEU A 47 -4.13 -3.14 9.02
C LEU A 47 -4.11 -4.21 7.92
N VAL A 48 -4.14 -5.48 8.28
CA VAL A 48 -4.18 -6.58 7.30
C VAL A 48 -5.46 -6.53 6.48
N ASP A 49 -6.61 -6.33 7.12
CA ASP A 49 -7.90 -6.32 6.45
C ASP A 49 -8.05 -5.15 5.47
N VAL A 50 -7.54 -3.98 5.83
CA VAL A 50 -7.61 -2.81 4.93
C VAL A 50 -6.50 -2.84 3.89
N ASN A 51 -5.24 -2.97 4.32
CA ASN A 51 -4.09 -2.77 3.44
C ASN A 51 -3.80 -3.98 2.54
N VAL A 52 -4.06 -5.20 3.01
CA VAL A 52 -3.79 -6.43 2.25
C VAL A 52 -5.06 -6.98 1.62
N TRP A 53 -6.07 -7.32 2.43
CA TRP A 53 -7.32 -7.85 1.88
C TRP A 53 -8.05 -6.87 0.98
N GLY A 54 -7.92 -5.56 1.23
CA GLY A 54 -8.45 -4.54 0.32
C GLY A 54 -7.87 -4.65 -1.10
N VAL A 55 -6.57 -4.90 -1.23
CA VAL A 55 -5.91 -5.11 -2.53
C VAL A 55 -6.29 -6.47 -3.12
N VAL A 56 -6.29 -7.55 -2.32
CA VAL A 56 -6.70 -8.88 -2.75
C VAL A 56 -8.14 -8.87 -3.30
N ASN A 57 -9.06 -8.22 -2.60
CA ASN A 57 -10.46 -8.09 -3.03
C ASN A 57 -10.56 -7.31 -4.35
N GLY A 58 -9.80 -6.21 -4.48
CA GLY A 58 -9.73 -5.45 -5.72
C GLY A 58 -9.21 -6.27 -6.90
N ILE A 59 -8.11 -7.00 -6.73
CA ILE A 59 -7.57 -7.90 -7.76
C ILE A 59 -8.63 -8.93 -8.17
N ARG A 60 -9.24 -9.62 -7.20
CA ARG A 60 -10.24 -10.67 -7.46
C ARG A 60 -11.49 -10.18 -8.16
N SER A 61 -11.93 -8.95 -7.89
CA SER A 61 -13.15 -8.38 -8.48
C SER A 61 -12.88 -7.71 -9.82
N PHE A 62 -11.80 -6.97 -9.97
CA PHE A 62 -11.57 -6.17 -11.18
C PHE A 62 -10.82 -6.92 -12.29
N VAL A 63 -9.84 -7.79 -11.97
CA VAL A 63 -9.06 -8.47 -13.01
C VAL A 63 -9.95 -9.32 -13.94
N PRO A 64 -10.90 -10.14 -13.46
CA PRO A 64 -11.78 -10.91 -14.35
C PRO A 64 -12.65 -10.01 -15.26
N ILE A 65 -13.13 -8.88 -14.77
CA ILE A 65 -13.89 -7.91 -15.56
C ILE A 65 -12.99 -7.33 -16.66
N MET A 66 -11.81 -6.85 -16.30
CA MET A 66 -10.85 -6.27 -17.26
C MET A 66 -10.42 -7.26 -18.33
N GLN A 67 -10.18 -8.52 -17.94
CA GLN A 67 -9.82 -9.59 -18.87
C GLN A 67 -10.93 -9.88 -19.87
N SER A 68 -12.20 -9.79 -19.46
CA SER A 68 -13.34 -10.06 -20.33
C SER A 68 -13.63 -8.94 -21.35
N GLN A 69 -13.06 -7.74 -21.17
CA GLN A 69 -13.33 -6.56 -22.02
C GLN A 69 -12.55 -6.55 -23.34
N ASP A 70 -11.54 -7.39 -23.49
CA ASP A 70 -10.66 -7.45 -24.67
C ASP A 70 -10.09 -6.08 -25.10
N CYS A 71 -9.77 -5.23 -24.14
CA CYS A 71 -9.14 -3.93 -24.33
C CYS A 71 -8.04 -3.70 -23.28
N ASP A 72 -7.22 -2.66 -23.48
CA ASP A 72 -6.14 -2.33 -22.57
C ASP A 72 -6.70 -1.81 -21.25
N CYS A 73 -6.29 -2.43 -20.16
CA CYS A 73 -6.71 -2.09 -18.80
C CYS A 73 -5.49 -2.02 -17.88
N HIS A 74 -5.64 -1.31 -16.75
CA HIS A 74 -4.54 -1.12 -15.81
C HIS A 74 -5.00 -1.17 -14.36
N ILE A 75 -4.31 -1.97 -13.54
CA ILE A 75 -4.50 -1.99 -12.08
C ILE A 75 -3.33 -1.27 -11.42
N ILE A 76 -3.64 -0.43 -10.44
CA ILE A 76 -2.65 0.24 -9.61
C ILE A 76 -2.84 -0.22 -8.16
N ASN A 77 -1.82 -0.88 -7.60
CA ASN A 77 -1.80 -1.27 -6.20
C ASN A 77 -0.94 -0.29 -5.40
N THR A 78 -1.51 0.38 -4.41
CA THR A 78 -0.78 1.34 -3.57
C THR A 78 -0.11 0.62 -2.42
N ALA A 79 1.19 0.38 -2.56
CA ALA A 79 2.08 -0.05 -1.51
C ALA A 79 2.59 1.16 -0.69
N SER A 80 3.89 1.34 -0.60
CA SER A 80 4.63 2.44 0.05
C SER A 80 6.12 2.16 -0.12
N MET A 81 7.00 3.11 0.11
CA MET A 81 8.42 2.84 0.35
C MET A 81 8.64 1.90 1.54
N ALA A 82 7.68 1.83 2.47
CA ALA A 82 7.62 0.79 3.51
C ALA A 82 7.54 -0.66 2.97
N ALA A 83 7.27 -0.86 1.68
CA ALA A 83 7.28 -2.17 1.04
C ALA A 83 8.70 -2.67 0.67
N VAL A 84 9.68 -1.78 0.68
CA VAL A 84 11.08 -2.07 0.30
C VAL A 84 12.08 -1.70 1.39
N THR A 85 11.61 -1.12 2.49
CA THR A 85 12.41 -0.75 3.66
C THR A 85 11.91 -1.45 4.92
N ALA A 86 12.62 -1.31 6.05
CA ALA A 86 12.17 -1.76 7.37
C ALA A 86 12.57 -0.71 8.43
N MET A 87 11.59 -0.22 9.17
CA MET A 87 11.79 0.79 10.20
C MET A 87 11.20 0.34 11.53
N PRO A 88 11.81 0.68 12.67
CA PRO A 88 11.22 0.42 13.97
C PRO A 88 9.87 1.14 14.14
N TYR A 89 9.07 0.68 15.06
CA TYR A 89 7.76 1.22 15.45
C TYR A 89 6.66 1.20 14.38
N SER A 90 6.93 0.70 13.19
CA SER A 90 5.96 0.61 12.09
C SER A 90 5.91 -0.77 11.43
N GLY A 91 6.28 -1.80 12.19
CA GLY A 91 6.46 -3.16 11.67
C GLY A 91 5.21 -3.77 11.05
N ILE A 92 4.01 -3.57 11.65
CA ILE A 92 2.75 -4.05 11.06
C ILE A 92 2.51 -3.40 9.69
N TYR A 93 2.71 -2.09 9.59
CA TYR A 93 2.54 -1.37 8.34
C TYR A 93 3.51 -1.87 7.27
N HIS A 94 4.81 -2.02 7.61
CA HIS A 94 5.81 -2.58 6.70
C HIS A 94 5.41 -3.98 6.22
N MET A 95 4.98 -4.87 7.13
CA MET A 95 4.48 -6.20 6.79
C MET A 95 3.36 -6.13 5.75
N THR A 96 2.35 -5.27 5.95
CA THR A 96 1.23 -5.16 5.00
C THR A 96 1.69 -4.63 3.64
N LYS A 97 2.61 -3.66 3.61
CA LYS A 97 3.09 -3.06 2.36
C LYS A 97 4.04 -3.98 1.58
N HIS A 98 4.87 -4.78 2.26
CA HIS A 98 5.64 -5.87 1.64
C HIS A 98 4.71 -6.93 1.02
N ALA A 99 3.62 -7.28 1.69
CA ALA A 99 2.62 -8.20 1.13
C ALA A 99 2.00 -7.66 -0.16
N VAL A 100 1.63 -6.38 -0.20
CA VAL A 100 1.08 -5.73 -1.41
C VAL A 100 2.09 -5.73 -2.55
N LEU A 101 3.37 -5.45 -2.27
CA LEU A 101 4.42 -5.49 -3.27
C LEU A 101 4.56 -6.90 -3.87
N ALA A 102 4.71 -7.92 -3.03
CA ALA A 102 4.87 -9.31 -3.49
C ALA A 102 3.65 -9.81 -4.28
N LEU A 103 2.42 -9.46 -3.85
CA LEU A 103 1.19 -9.75 -4.60
C LEU A 103 1.20 -9.09 -5.98
N SER A 104 1.67 -7.84 -6.06
CA SER A 104 1.70 -7.08 -7.32
C SER A 104 2.73 -7.65 -8.29
N GLU A 105 3.90 -8.08 -7.81
CA GLU A 105 4.95 -8.73 -8.61
C GLU A 105 4.46 -10.08 -9.16
N SER A 106 3.81 -10.89 -8.33
CA SER A 106 3.20 -12.15 -8.78
C SER A 106 2.12 -11.90 -9.84
N LEU A 107 1.24 -10.94 -9.58
CA LEU A 107 0.18 -10.55 -10.53
C LEU A 107 0.76 -10.07 -11.86
N TYR A 108 1.85 -9.31 -11.85
CA TYR A 108 2.53 -8.86 -13.08
C TYR A 108 2.94 -10.04 -13.97
N HIS A 109 3.55 -11.05 -13.36
CA HIS A 109 3.96 -12.26 -14.12
C HIS A 109 2.76 -13.07 -14.62
N GLU A 110 1.73 -13.25 -13.78
CA GLU A 110 0.51 -13.96 -14.15
C GLU A 110 -0.24 -13.28 -15.30
N LEU A 111 -0.40 -11.97 -15.25
CA LEU A 111 -1.05 -11.20 -16.31
C LEU A 111 -0.28 -11.25 -17.63
N ALA A 112 1.05 -11.23 -17.59
CA ALA A 112 1.87 -11.35 -18.79
C ALA A 112 1.60 -12.67 -19.56
N PHE A 113 1.28 -13.75 -18.85
CA PHE A 113 1.00 -15.05 -19.46
C PHE A 113 -0.48 -15.28 -19.83
N HIS A 114 -1.41 -14.73 -19.02
CA HIS A 114 -2.82 -15.11 -19.10
C HIS A 114 -3.76 -13.99 -19.54
N ALA A 115 -3.35 -12.73 -19.38
CA ALA A 115 -4.16 -11.56 -19.72
C ALA A 115 -3.28 -10.35 -20.12
N PRO A 116 -2.50 -10.43 -21.21
CA PRO A 116 -1.45 -9.45 -21.53
C PRO A 116 -1.95 -8.02 -21.80
N ARG A 117 -3.26 -7.84 -22.00
CA ARG A 117 -3.89 -6.52 -22.13
C ARG A 117 -4.26 -5.88 -20.80
N VAL A 118 -4.21 -6.63 -19.71
CA VAL A 118 -4.37 -6.09 -18.35
C VAL A 118 -2.99 -5.87 -17.76
N LYS A 119 -2.65 -4.63 -17.48
CA LYS A 119 -1.36 -4.25 -16.90
C LYS A 119 -1.53 -3.99 -15.40
N VAL A 120 -0.42 -4.00 -14.68
CA VAL A 120 -0.37 -3.66 -13.26
C VAL A 120 0.84 -2.79 -12.95
N SER A 121 0.64 -1.79 -12.11
CA SER A 121 1.71 -1.01 -11.48
C SER A 121 1.60 -1.08 -9.97
N VAL A 122 2.73 -1.03 -9.28
CA VAL A 122 2.79 -0.88 -7.83
C VAL A 122 3.33 0.51 -7.48
N LEU A 123 2.50 1.27 -6.75
CA LEU A 123 2.85 2.60 -6.28
C LEU A 123 3.50 2.52 -4.91
N CYS A 124 4.74 2.96 -4.80
CA CYS A 124 5.52 2.99 -3.56
C CYS A 124 5.84 4.44 -3.17
N PRO A 125 4.85 5.19 -2.65
CA PRO A 125 5.07 6.59 -2.31
C PRO A 125 5.92 6.77 -1.06
N GLU A 126 6.61 7.91 -1.01
CA GLU A 126 7.14 8.55 0.18
C GLU A 126 6.03 9.17 1.04
N ALA A 127 6.38 10.16 1.87
CA ALA A 127 5.40 10.95 2.61
C ALA A 127 4.59 11.83 1.65
N ILE A 128 3.29 11.59 1.59
CA ILE A 128 2.33 12.34 0.79
C ILE A 128 1.39 13.08 1.73
N ASN A 129 1.12 14.35 1.46
CA ASN A 129 0.19 15.16 2.27
C ASN A 129 -1.25 14.67 2.10
N THR A 130 -1.61 13.68 2.91
CA THR A 130 -2.91 13.01 2.94
C THR A 130 -3.43 12.83 4.36
N GLY A 131 -4.61 12.26 4.49
CA GLY A 131 -5.22 11.95 5.79
C GLY A 131 -4.72 10.65 6.45
N ILE A 132 -3.60 10.05 6.03
CA ILE A 132 -3.16 8.75 6.56
C ILE A 132 -2.74 8.83 8.04
N ALA A 133 -2.16 9.93 8.49
CA ALA A 133 -1.80 10.15 9.89
C ALA A 133 -3.02 10.17 10.83
N ALA A 134 -4.21 10.44 10.30
CA ALA A 134 -5.47 10.41 11.03
C ALA A 134 -6.29 9.14 10.72
N SER A 135 -5.66 8.00 10.47
CA SER A 135 -6.31 6.73 10.08
C SER A 135 -7.33 6.25 11.10
N GLU A 136 -7.11 6.50 12.38
CA GLU A 136 -8.00 6.09 13.48
C GLU A 136 -9.46 6.55 13.30
N ARG A 137 -9.71 7.69 12.63
CA ARG A 137 -11.07 8.15 12.30
C ARG A 137 -11.88 7.15 11.47
N ASN A 138 -11.21 6.23 10.79
CA ASN A 138 -11.80 5.23 9.92
C ASN A 138 -11.83 3.83 10.56
N ARG A 139 -11.38 3.70 11.83
CA ARG A 139 -11.35 2.39 12.52
C ARG A 139 -12.78 1.96 12.87
N PRO A 140 -13.26 0.83 12.36
CA PRO A 140 -14.55 0.29 12.76
C PRO A 140 -14.54 -0.15 14.23
N ALA A 141 -15.68 -0.01 14.91
CA ALA A 141 -15.80 -0.30 16.33
C ALA A 141 -15.42 -1.76 16.72
N HIS A 142 -15.57 -2.71 15.82
CA HIS A 142 -15.20 -4.11 16.10
C HIS A 142 -13.68 -4.35 16.18
N TYR A 143 -12.84 -3.41 15.74
CA TYR A 143 -11.39 -3.43 15.98
C TYR A 143 -10.99 -2.62 17.23
N SER A 144 -11.95 -1.99 17.91
CA SER A 144 -11.73 -1.17 19.09
C SER A 144 -12.24 -1.93 20.31
N ALA A 145 -11.54 -2.98 20.75
CA ALA A 145 -11.87 -3.60 22.03
C ALA A 145 -11.50 -2.63 23.17
N ALA A 146 -12.41 -2.45 24.12
CA ALA A 146 -12.18 -1.58 25.27
C ALA A 146 -10.97 -2.09 26.05
N GLY A 147 -9.87 -1.35 26.05
CA GLY A 147 -8.63 -1.65 26.75
C GLY A 147 -7.46 -2.10 25.88
N ASP A 148 -7.65 -2.31 24.56
CA ASP A 148 -6.59 -2.83 23.67
C ASP A 148 -5.70 -1.76 23.02
N ILE A 149 -6.07 -0.50 23.08
CA ILE A 149 -5.18 0.57 22.60
C ILE A 149 -4.23 0.91 23.74
N LEU A 150 -3.07 0.30 23.72
CA LEU A 150 -1.98 0.69 24.62
C LEU A 150 -1.45 2.06 24.17
N ASP A 151 -1.72 3.07 24.96
CA ASP A 151 -1.11 4.38 24.81
C ASP A 151 0.34 4.25 25.29
N SER A 152 1.29 4.12 24.36
CA SER A 152 2.70 3.99 24.70
C SER A 152 3.51 5.15 24.12
N ASP A 153 4.64 5.46 24.75
CA ASP A 153 5.57 6.49 24.26
C ASP A 153 6.04 6.17 22.83
N ALA A 154 6.21 4.89 22.51
CA ALA A 154 6.61 4.44 21.19
C ALA A 154 5.53 4.71 20.13
N ARG A 155 4.25 4.47 20.48
CA ARG A 155 3.11 4.77 19.62
C ARG A 155 2.99 6.28 19.38
N THR A 156 3.03 7.08 20.45
CA THR A 156 2.99 8.54 20.34
C THR A 156 4.11 9.05 19.44
N LEU A 157 5.35 8.58 19.67
CA LEU A 157 6.50 8.99 18.88
C LEU A 157 6.33 8.74 17.38
N VAL A 158 5.90 7.53 17.01
CA VAL A 158 5.75 7.18 15.57
C VAL A 158 4.57 7.89 14.94
N MET A 159 3.46 8.08 15.65
CA MET A 159 2.29 8.80 15.14
C MET A 159 2.60 10.29 14.91
N ASP A 160 3.30 10.93 15.85
CA ASP A 160 3.73 12.33 15.72
C ASP A 160 4.76 12.49 14.58
N SER A 161 5.70 11.56 14.47
CA SER A 161 6.68 11.54 13.37
C SER A 161 6.00 11.38 12.01
N LEU A 162 5.02 10.49 11.91
CA LEU A 162 4.22 10.32 10.68
C LEU A 162 3.44 11.60 10.37
N ALA A 163 2.77 12.19 11.36
CA ALA A 163 1.99 13.41 11.16
C ALA A 163 2.86 14.57 10.66
N ALA A 164 4.05 14.75 11.23
CA ALA A 164 5.01 15.76 10.80
C ALA A 164 5.52 15.49 9.37
N SER A 165 5.89 14.24 9.06
CA SER A 165 6.37 13.83 7.75
C SER A 165 5.30 14.04 6.66
N VAL A 166 4.06 13.64 6.92
CA VAL A 166 2.92 13.80 6.00
C VAL A 166 2.57 15.26 5.79
N ALA A 167 2.62 16.09 6.86
CA ALA A 167 2.35 17.54 6.73
C ALA A 167 3.38 18.25 5.84
N GLY A 168 4.64 17.81 5.86
CA GLY A 168 5.71 18.30 4.97
C GLY A 168 5.82 17.55 3.64
N GLY A 169 4.97 16.55 3.41
CA GLY A 169 5.03 15.68 2.24
C GLY A 169 4.60 16.36 0.94
N ILE A 170 4.91 15.70 -0.17
CA ILE A 170 4.49 16.18 -1.50
C ILE A 170 2.97 16.11 -1.67
N GLY A 171 2.43 16.95 -2.57
CA GLY A 171 0.99 16.96 -2.85
C GLY A 171 0.51 15.68 -3.55
N PRO A 172 -0.73 15.23 -3.27
CA PRO A 172 -1.31 14.05 -3.91
C PRO A 172 -1.37 14.14 -5.44
N GLU A 173 -1.52 15.34 -5.98
CA GLU A 173 -1.55 15.63 -7.42
C GLU A 173 -0.25 15.27 -8.13
N VAL A 174 0.90 15.47 -7.48
CA VAL A 174 2.21 15.06 -8.01
C VAL A 174 2.27 13.54 -8.14
N MET A 175 1.77 12.84 -7.12
CA MET A 175 1.74 11.38 -7.14
C MET A 175 0.74 10.84 -8.18
N ALA A 176 -0.42 11.48 -8.32
CA ALA A 176 -1.40 11.13 -9.35
C ALA A 176 -0.80 11.29 -10.76
N GLN A 177 0.00 12.34 -11.01
CA GLN A 177 0.68 12.51 -12.28
C GLN A 177 1.71 11.39 -12.54
N ARG A 178 2.51 11.00 -11.52
CA ARG A 178 3.46 9.86 -11.64
C ARG A 178 2.73 8.56 -11.99
N VAL A 179 1.53 8.33 -11.45
CA VAL A 179 0.69 7.17 -11.78
C VAL A 179 0.22 7.23 -13.22
N LEU A 180 -0.29 8.37 -13.68
CA LEU A 180 -0.75 8.53 -15.07
C LEU A 180 0.40 8.32 -16.08
N ASP A 181 1.59 8.81 -15.77
CA ASP A 181 2.77 8.60 -16.63
C ASP A 181 3.20 7.13 -16.64
N ALA A 182 3.17 6.46 -15.49
CA ALA A 182 3.46 5.03 -15.41
C ALA A 182 2.48 4.16 -16.20
N ILE A 183 1.18 4.49 -16.17
CA ILE A 183 0.16 3.81 -17.01
C ILE A 183 0.48 3.95 -18.49
N LYS A 184 0.85 5.16 -18.96
CA LYS A 184 1.21 5.42 -20.37
C LYS A 184 2.48 4.70 -20.82
N GLU A 185 3.41 4.46 -19.88
CA GLU A 185 4.71 3.85 -20.12
C GLU A 185 4.74 2.34 -19.84
N ASP A 186 3.64 1.74 -19.41
CA ASP A 186 3.58 0.36 -18.91
C ASP A 186 4.61 0.06 -17.81
N ARG A 187 4.89 1.05 -16.94
CA ARG A 187 5.91 0.98 -15.90
C ARG A 187 5.35 0.33 -14.65
N PHE A 188 5.96 -0.77 -14.22
CA PHE A 188 5.52 -1.54 -13.05
C PHE A 188 5.82 -0.82 -11.73
N TYR A 189 7.10 -0.47 -11.44
CA TYR A 189 7.46 0.18 -10.19
C TYR A 189 7.33 1.70 -10.29
N ILE A 190 6.48 2.30 -9.46
CA ILE A 190 6.37 3.76 -9.29
C ILE A 190 6.98 4.09 -7.94
N LEU A 191 8.31 4.31 -7.95
CA LEU A 191 9.10 4.54 -6.74
C LEU A 191 9.21 6.02 -6.41
N SER A 192 9.60 6.27 -5.18
CA SER A 192 9.88 7.57 -4.59
C SER A 192 11.22 8.18 -5.03
N ASP A 193 11.66 9.19 -4.30
CA ASP A 193 12.91 9.90 -4.51
C ASP A 193 14.16 9.06 -4.19
N GLU A 194 15.33 9.68 -4.38
CA GLU A 194 16.62 9.02 -4.24
C GLU A 194 16.94 8.61 -2.78
N ALA A 195 16.55 9.42 -1.80
CA ALA A 195 16.85 9.13 -0.40
C ALA A 195 16.17 7.82 0.07
N TRP A 196 14.90 7.63 -0.29
CA TRP A 196 14.18 6.39 -0.01
C TRP A 196 14.71 5.19 -0.80
N ARG A 197 15.11 5.40 -2.06
CA ARG A 197 15.73 4.33 -2.86
C ARG A 197 17.04 3.86 -2.25
N ARG A 198 17.89 4.77 -1.75
CA ARG A 198 19.12 4.42 -1.03
C ARG A 198 18.85 3.57 0.21
N SER A 199 17.81 3.89 1.00
CA SER A 199 17.40 3.07 2.15
C SER A 199 16.99 1.65 1.73
N ALA A 200 16.29 1.52 0.60
CA ALA A 200 15.92 0.24 0.03
C ALA A 200 17.15 -0.56 -0.46
N ASP A 201 18.10 0.10 -1.13
CA ASP A 201 19.33 -0.52 -1.62
C ASP A 201 20.15 -1.09 -0.46
N ILE A 202 20.31 -0.35 0.64
CA ILE A 202 21.01 -0.84 1.86
C ILE A 202 20.35 -2.10 2.39
N ARG A 203 19.03 -2.13 2.49
CA ARG A 203 18.29 -3.33 2.93
C ARG A 203 18.49 -4.51 1.97
N LEU A 204 18.42 -4.29 0.68
CA LEU A 204 18.61 -5.34 -0.33
C LEU A 204 20.04 -5.88 -0.31
N ASP A 205 21.03 -5.02 -0.09
CA ASP A 205 22.43 -5.42 0.06
C ASP A 205 22.63 -6.27 1.34
N ASP A 206 22.03 -5.90 2.46
CA ASP A 206 22.09 -6.71 3.68
C ASP A 206 21.51 -8.11 3.46
N ILE A 207 20.37 -8.21 2.78
CA ILE A 207 19.75 -9.50 2.43
C ILE A 207 20.67 -10.31 1.52
N ARG A 208 21.19 -9.70 0.45
CA ARG A 208 22.04 -10.37 -0.55
C ARG A 208 23.32 -10.91 0.06
N GLU A 209 23.90 -10.15 1.00
CA GLU A 209 25.18 -10.50 1.65
C GLU A 209 25.02 -11.25 2.96
N GLY A 210 23.76 -11.51 3.40
CA GLY A 210 23.48 -12.21 4.65
C GLY A 210 23.92 -11.45 5.91
N ARG A 211 23.92 -10.10 5.84
CA ARG A 211 24.25 -9.24 6.98
C ARG A 211 23.05 -9.02 7.90
N ASN A 212 23.32 -8.57 9.12
CA ASN A 212 22.26 -8.07 9.99
C ASN A 212 21.62 -6.80 9.40
N PRO A 213 20.31 -6.59 9.64
CA PRO A 213 19.61 -5.42 9.11
C PRO A 213 20.22 -4.10 9.57
N THR A 214 20.56 -3.24 8.65
CA THR A 214 21.05 -1.88 8.91
C THR A 214 19.87 -0.93 9.06
N PHE A 215 19.85 -0.16 10.17
CA PHE A 215 18.90 0.94 10.32
C PHE A 215 19.34 2.12 9.44
N ALA A 216 18.65 2.33 8.33
CA ALA A 216 18.95 3.35 7.33
C ALA A 216 17.70 4.17 7.01
N PRO A 217 17.32 5.15 7.87
CA PRO A 217 16.21 6.04 7.58
C PRO A 217 16.55 6.92 6.36
N PRO A 218 15.54 7.33 5.56
CA PRO A 218 15.74 8.25 4.47
C PRO A 218 16.11 9.63 5.04
N ILE A 219 17.36 9.94 5.03
CA ILE A 219 17.88 11.25 5.46
C ILE A 219 18.32 11.96 4.18
N ASP A 220 17.84 13.18 3.97
CA ASP A 220 18.35 14.07 2.92
C ASP A 220 19.83 14.33 3.17
N ALA A 221 20.66 14.12 2.17
CA ALA A 221 22.10 14.30 2.21
C ALA A 221 22.48 15.78 2.04
#